data_095f49a4b996cf2928bf95b19c3d68f3
#
_entry.id   095f49a4b996cf2928bf95b19c3d68f3
#
_cell.length_a   1.000
_cell.length_b   1.000
_cell.length_c   1.000
_cell.angle_alpha   90.00
_cell.angle_beta   90.00
_cell.angle_gamma   90.00
#
_symmetry.space_group_name_H-M   'P 1'
#
loop_
_entity.id
_entity.type
_entity.pdbx_description
1 polymer ?
#
loop_
_entity_poly.entity_id
_entity_poly.type
_entity_poly.pdbx_seq_one_letter_code
_entity_poly.pdbx_strand_id
1 'polypeptide(L)'
;LNHPDRKSEISYFGFDEETGLEIRVRPDIEIRLPYESICADVKSVSLGYVRQERLKDRLHREIIERDYHLSAAMYCDVANLDKFFWIFVNKDAGYHWVAVVEASQELLELGRQEYRRTLRQINEALETNNWPAPITESYTDELNDFDLRRLEALSI
;
A
#
# COMPACT_ATOMS: atom_id res chain seq x y z
N LEU A 1 -18.67 2.96 -9.60
CA LEU A 1 -18.88 1.74 -8.79
C LEU A 1 -20.12 0.92 -9.20
N ASN A 2 -21.11 1.51 -9.84
CA ASN A 2 -22.31 0.81 -10.31
C ASN A 2 -22.14 0.31 -11.77
N HIS A 3 -21.09 -0.43 -12.05
CA HIS A 3 -20.87 -1.05 -13.35
C HIS A 3 -21.46 -2.46 -13.37
N PRO A 4 -22.15 -2.90 -14.48
CA PRO A 4 -22.76 -4.24 -14.54
C PRO A 4 -21.73 -5.38 -14.41
N ASP A 5 -20.52 -5.18 -14.93
CA ASP A 5 -19.45 -6.17 -14.88
C ASP A 5 -18.56 -6.08 -13.60
N ARG A 6 -19.02 -5.31 -12.60
CA ARG A 6 -18.33 -5.23 -11.31
C ARG A 6 -18.41 -6.57 -10.60
N LYS A 7 -17.24 -7.05 -10.17
CA LYS A 7 -17.10 -8.14 -9.22
C LYS A 7 -16.55 -7.60 -7.91
N SER A 8 -16.85 -8.27 -6.82
CA SER A 8 -16.38 -7.88 -5.49
C SER A 8 -15.83 -9.09 -4.75
N GLU A 9 -14.73 -8.91 -4.05
CA GLU A 9 -14.11 -9.90 -3.17
C GLU A 9 -13.84 -11.27 -3.83
N ILE A 10 -13.44 -11.28 -5.09
CA ILE A 10 -12.99 -12.50 -5.77
C ILE A 10 -11.56 -12.81 -5.36
N SER A 11 -11.33 -14.04 -4.89
CA SER A 11 -9.99 -14.50 -4.55
C SER A 11 -9.28 -15.05 -5.78
N TYR A 12 -8.05 -14.57 -5.98
CA TYR A 12 -7.12 -15.06 -6.98
C TYR A 12 -5.94 -15.73 -6.29
N PHE A 13 -5.50 -16.83 -6.85
CA PHE A 13 -4.33 -17.59 -6.39
C PHE A 13 -3.32 -17.64 -7.51
N GLY A 14 -2.07 -17.50 -7.17
CA GLY A 14 -0.94 -17.60 -8.10
C GLY A 14 0.29 -18.13 -7.37
N PHE A 15 1.35 -18.33 -8.12
CA PHE A 15 2.65 -18.67 -7.59
C PHE A 15 3.65 -17.62 -8.06
N ASP A 16 4.51 -17.19 -7.16
CA ASP A 16 5.64 -16.36 -7.54
C ASP A 16 6.63 -17.21 -8.37
N GLU A 17 6.96 -16.76 -9.58
CA GLU A 17 7.78 -17.51 -10.51
C GLU A 17 9.23 -17.71 -10.02
N GLU A 18 9.72 -16.78 -9.20
CA GLU A 18 11.09 -16.81 -8.68
C GLU A 18 11.23 -17.74 -7.46
N THR A 19 10.30 -17.65 -6.52
CA THR A 19 10.37 -18.37 -5.24
C THR A 19 9.49 -19.62 -5.18
N GLY A 20 8.50 -19.73 -6.06
CA GLY A 20 7.49 -20.80 -6.03
C GLY A 20 6.47 -20.64 -4.90
N LEU A 21 6.53 -19.56 -4.13
CA LEU A 21 5.57 -19.30 -3.05
C LEU A 21 4.17 -19.07 -3.59
N GLU A 22 3.19 -19.67 -2.95
CA GLU A 22 1.79 -19.41 -3.24
C GLU A 22 1.39 -18.01 -2.78
N ILE A 23 0.74 -17.26 -3.67
CA ILE A 23 0.24 -15.91 -3.41
C ILE A 23 -1.27 -15.90 -3.55
N ARG A 24 -1.93 -15.26 -2.63
CA ARG A 24 -3.37 -15.03 -2.68
C ARG A 24 -3.68 -13.54 -2.58
N VAL A 25 -4.51 -13.05 -3.51
CA VAL A 25 -5.05 -11.69 -3.48
C VAL A 25 -6.56 -11.70 -3.56
N ARG A 26 -7.19 -10.67 -3.00
CA ARG A 26 -8.65 -10.52 -3.04
C ARG A 26 -9.00 -9.03 -3.15
N PRO A 27 -9.10 -8.51 -4.39
CA PRO A 27 -9.56 -7.15 -4.64
C PRO A 27 -10.95 -6.90 -4.06
N ASP A 28 -11.16 -5.73 -3.44
CA ASP A 28 -12.49 -5.33 -2.97
C ASP A 28 -13.43 -5.15 -4.16
N ILE A 29 -12.94 -4.53 -5.23
CA ILE A 29 -13.69 -4.25 -6.44
C ILE A 29 -12.82 -4.52 -7.65
N GLU A 30 -13.40 -5.22 -8.62
CA GLU A 30 -12.80 -5.49 -9.93
C GLU A 30 -13.81 -5.15 -11.03
N ILE A 31 -13.35 -4.49 -12.10
CA ILE A 31 -14.13 -4.20 -13.29
C ILE A 31 -13.26 -4.54 -14.51
N ARG A 32 -13.72 -5.46 -15.35
CA ARG A 32 -13.05 -5.81 -16.60
C ARG A 32 -13.82 -5.21 -17.77
N LEU A 33 -13.22 -4.20 -18.38
CA LEU A 33 -13.72 -3.57 -19.59
C LEU A 33 -13.07 -4.22 -20.82
N PRO A 34 -13.60 -4.00 -22.05
CA PRO A 34 -13.04 -4.60 -23.26
C PRO A 34 -11.57 -4.24 -23.53
N TYR A 35 -11.11 -3.09 -23.06
CA TYR A 35 -9.77 -2.55 -23.32
C TYR A 35 -8.94 -2.29 -22.06
N GLU A 36 -9.52 -2.49 -20.89
CA GLU A 36 -8.88 -2.13 -19.62
C GLU A 36 -9.54 -2.89 -18.47
N SER A 37 -8.73 -3.34 -17.52
CA SER A 37 -9.18 -3.94 -16.27
C SER A 37 -8.76 -3.09 -15.07
N ILE A 38 -9.68 -2.92 -14.13
CA ILE A 38 -9.51 -1.99 -13.01
C ILE A 38 -9.67 -2.74 -11.70
N CYS A 39 -8.75 -2.51 -10.78
CA CYS A 39 -8.88 -2.87 -9.38
C CYS A 39 -9.17 -1.61 -8.56
N ALA A 40 -10.07 -1.70 -7.60
CA ALA A 40 -10.22 -0.66 -6.60
C ALA A 40 -10.33 -1.26 -5.21
N ASP A 41 -9.73 -0.57 -4.25
CA ASP A 41 -9.66 -0.98 -2.85
C ASP A 41 -10.10 0.17 -1.95
N VAL A 42 -10.95 -0.11 -0.97
CA VAL A 42 -11.53 0.89 -0.08
C VAL A 42 -10.70 0.99 1.19
N LYS A 43 -10.20 2.18 1.48
CA LYS A 43 -9.39 2.47 2.67
C LYS A 43 -10.08 3.48 3.57
N SER A 44 -10.45 3.08 4.77
CA SER A 44 -10.92 4.02 5.78
C SER A 44 -9.73 4.66 6.49
N VAL A 45 -9.75 5.99 6.61
CA VAL A 45 -8.70 6.78 7.27
C VAL A 45 -9.28 7.70 8.33
N SER A 46 -8.45 8.09 9.28
CA SER A 46 -8.73 9.10 10.30
C SER A 46 -7.60 10.12 10.27
N LEU A 47 -7.73 11.13 9.40
CA LEU A 47 -6.67 12.11 9.18
C LEU A 47 -6.94 13.44 9.92
N GLY A 48 -8.07 13.57 10.63
CA GLY A 48 -8.51 14.81 11.23
C GLY A 48 -8.77 15.88 10.18
N TYR A 49 -8.57 17.14 10.56
CA TYR A 49 -8.62 18.24 9.63
C TYR A 49 -7.33 18.34 8.83
N VAL A 50 -7.43 18.19 7.52
CA VAL A 50 -6.33 18.39 6.57
C VAL A 50 -6.73 19.49 5.59
N ARG A 51 -5.89 20.52 5.43
CA ARG A 51 -6.10 21.55 4.39
C ARG A 51 -6.09 20.91 3.01
N GLN A 52 -6.97 21.37 2.14
CA GLN A 52 -7.16 20.81 0.80
C GLN A 52 -5.86 20.77 -0.02
N GLU A 53 -5.02 21.80 0.11
CA GLU A 53 -3.74 21.90 -0.60
C GLU A 53 -2.74 20.82 -0.17
N ARG A 54 -2.90 20.29 1.05
CA ARG A 54 -2.02 19.25 1.62
C ARG A 54 -2.61 17.84 1.59
N LEU A 55 -3.85 17.71 1.14
CA LEU A 55 -4.55 16.42 1.18
C LEU A 55 -3.85 15.37 0.30
N LYS A 56 -3.39 15.77 -0.89
CA LYS A 56 -2.66 14.86 -1.80
C LYS A 56 -1.37 14.34 -1.17
N ASP A 57 -0.57 15.21 -0.57
CA ASP A 57 0.67 14.81 0.10
C ASP A 57 0.40 13.91 1.30
N ARG A 58 -0.69 14.17 2.03
CA ARG A 58 -1.09 13.35 3.16
C ARG A 58 -1.55 11.96 2.72
N LEU A 59 -2.34 11.86 1.67
CA LEU A 59 -2.77 10.57 1.09
C LEU A 59 -1.58 9.80 0.50
N HIS A 60 -0.66 10.48 -0.18
CA HIS A 60 0.58 9.84 -0.65
C HIS A 60 1.37 9.23 0.51
N ARG A 61 1.50 9.94 1.61
CA ARG A 61 2.17 9.45 2.81
C ARG A 61 1.47 8.22 3.41
N GLU A 62 0.13 8.20 3.48
CA GLU A 62 -0.64 7.01 3.90
C GLU A 62 -0.38 5.81 2.98
N ILE A 63 -0.27 6.04 1.66
CA ILE A 63 0.02 4.98 0.69
C ILE A 63 1.39 4.37 0.94
N ILE A 64 2.42 5.20 1.14
CA ILE A 64 3.79 4.73 1.34
C ILE A 64 3.98 4.10 2.74
N GLU A 65 3.60 4.80 3.80
CA GLU A 65 3.81 4.35 5.19
C GLU A 65 3.05 3.06 5.55
N ARG A 66 1.99 2.75 4.81
CA ARG A 66 1.18 1.53 5.01
C ARG A 66 1.39 0.46 3.95
N ASP A 67 2.39 0.60 3.11
CA ASP A 67 2.71 -0.34 2.03
C ASP A 67 1.53 -0.63 1.09
N TYR A 68 0.61 0.33 0.91
CA TYR A 68 -0.55 0.15 0.04
C TYR A 68 -0.16 -0.02 -1.42
N HIS A 69 0.92 0.62 -1.86
CA HIS A 69 1.50 0.48 -3.20
C HIS A 69 2.06 -0.93 -3.45
N LEU A 70 2.64 -1.57 -2.44
CA LEU A 70 3.10 -2.96 -2.48
C LEU A 70 1.91 -3.90 -2.71
N SER A 71 0.85 -3.76 -1.91
CA SER A 71 -0.37 -4.56 -2.07
C SER A 71 -1.04 -4.33 -3.41
N ALA A 72 -1.08 -3.06 -3.89
CA ALA A 72 -1.66 -2.70 -5.18
C ALA A 72 -0.94 -3.39 -6.34
N ALA A 73 0.40 -3.36 -6.35
CA ALA A 73 1.21 -4.04 -7.36
C ALA A 73 0.95 -5.56 -7.38
N MET A 74 0.95 -6.17 -6.20
CA MET A 74 0.69 -7.60 -6.06
C MET A 74 -0.72 -7.99 -6.54
N TYR A 75 -1.74 -7.15 -6.27
CA TYR A 75 -3.10 -7.37 -6.77
C TYR A 75 -3.17 -7.29 -8.29
N CYS A 76 -2.54 -6.27 -8.87
CA CYS A 76 -2.49 -6.12 -10.33
C CYS A 76 -1.80 -7.32 -10.99
N ASP A 77 -0.65 -7.76 -10.48
CA ASP A 77 0.11 -8.85 -11.06
C ASP A 77 -0.63 -10.19 -10.95
N VAL A 78 -1.12 -10.56 -9.76
CA VAL A 78 -1.75 -11.87 -9.53
C VAL A 78 -3.13 -11.99 -10.17
N ALA A 79 -3.94 -10.91 -10.13
CA ALA A 79 -5.26 -10.90 -10.74
C ALA A 79 -5.24 -10.46 -12.22
N ASN A 80 -4.08 -10.12 -12.78
CA ASN A 80 -3.90 -9.61 -14.13
C ASN A 80 -4.82 -8.41 -14.40
N LEU A 81 -4.58 -7.32 -13.69
CA LEU A 81 -5.34 -6.07 -13.75
C LEU A 81 -4.42 -4.91 -14.18
N ASP A 82 -4.93 -4.01 -15.03
CA ASP A 82 -4.13 -2.96 -15.66
C ASP A 82 -3.95 -1.72 -14.78
N LYS A 83 -4.98 -1.40 -13.98
CA LYS A 83 -5.01 -0.19 -13.15
C LYS A 83 -5.46 -0.48 -11.73
N PHE A 84 -4.93 0.30 -10.82
CA PHE A 84 -5.30 0.26 -9.41
C PHE A 84 -5.76 1.62 -8.89
N PHE A 85 -6.85 1.62 -8.11
CA PHE A 85 -7.39 2.80 -7.45
C PHE A 85 -7.58 2.56 -5.96
N TRP A 86 -7.18 3.52 -5.13
CA TRP A 86 -7.62 3.58 -3.74
C TRP A 86 -8.82 4.51 -3.62
N ILE A 87 -9.83 4.06 -2.88
CA ILE A 87 -10.98 4.87 -2.50
C ILE A 87 -10.84 5.17 -1.01
N PHE A 88 -10.25 6.31 -0.70
CA PHE A 88 -10.10 6.76 0.68
C PHE A 88 -11.39 7.35 1.20
N VAL A 89 -11.82 6.89 2.36
CA VAL A 89 -12.98 7.41 3.08
C VAL A 89 -12.53 7.91 4.44
N ASN A 90 -12.61 9.22 4.67
CA ASN A 90 -12.31 9.78 5.98
C ASN A 90 -13.50 9.61 6.92
N LYS A 91 -13.29 8.91 8.02
CA LYS A 91 -14.33 8.55 8.99
C LYS A 91 -14.43 9.50 10.19
N ASP A 92 -13.57 10.52 10.26
CA ASP A 92 -13.57 11.46 11.37
C ASP A 92 -14.84 12.32 11.39
N ALA A 93 -15.44 12.43 12.57
CA ALA A 93 -16.65 13.23 12.76
C ALA A 93 -16.44 14.70 12.35
N GLY A 94 -17.31 15.22 11.52
CA GLY A 94 -17.25 16.59 11.00
C GLY A 94 -16.32 16.80 9.80
N TYR A 95 -15.58 15.78 9.37
CA TYR A 95 -14.62 15.86 8.26
C TYR A 95 -14.80 14.73 7.25
N HIS A 96 -16.03 14.36 6.94
CA HIS A 96 -16.33 13.29 5.99
C HIS A 96 -16.03 13.71 4.56
N TRP A 97 -15.18 12.94 3.90
CA TRP A 97 -14.88 13.10 2.49
C TRP A 97 -14.45 11.75 1.88
N VAL A 98 -14.56 11.67 0.57
CA VAL A 98 -14.08 10.55 -0.23
C VAL A 98 -13.07 11.08 -1.23
N ALA A 99 -11.95 10.41 -1.39
CA ALA A 99 -10.95 10.69 -2.42
C ALA A 99 -10.65 9.42 -3.21
N VAL A 100 -10.63 9.54 -4.53
CA VAL A 100 -10.24 8.44 -5.43
C VAL A 100 -8.84 8.77 -5.96
N VAL A 101 -7.91 7.86 -5.76
CA VAL A 101 -6.50 8.02 -6.12
C VAL A 101 -6.08 6.87 -7.01
N GLU A 102 -5.64 7.17 -8.23
CA GLU A 102 -5.05 6.20 -9.15
C GLU A 102 -3.57 5.98 -8.82
N ALA A 103 -3.14 4.72 -8.82
CA ALA A 103 -1.73 4.39 -8.72
C ALA A 103 -1.04 4.64 -10.07
N SER A 104 0.04 5.43 -10.08
CA SER A 104 0.88 5.55 -11.28
C SER A 104 1.63 4.25 -11.56
N GLN A 105 2.08 4.05 -12.79
CA GLN A 105 2.86 2.87 -13.16
C GLN A 105 4.19 2.81 -12.39
N GLU A 106 4.81 3.97 -12.13
CA GLU A 106 6.03 4.08 -11.33
C GLU A 106 5.80 3.65 -9.87
N LEU A 107 4.63 4.03 -9.30
CA LEU A 107 4.26 3.65 -7.94
C LEU A 107 3.95 2.15 -7.85
N LEU A 108 3.31 1.57 -8.85
CA LEU A 108 3.11 0.12 -8.95
C LEU A 108 4.44 -0.61 -9.14
N GLU A 109 5.38 -0.05 -9.92
CA GLU A 109 6.71 -0.65 -10.09
C GLU A 109 7.52 -0.64 -8.79
N LEU A 110 7.48 0.46 -8.02
CA LEU A 110 8.07 0.50 -6.69
C LEU A 110 7.49 -0.62 -5.81
N GLY A 111 6.17 -0.73 -5.72
CA GLY A 111 5.50 -1.78 -4.97
C GLY A 111 5.88 -3.19 -5.46
N ARG A 112 6.06 -3.38 -6.78
CA ARG A 112 6.48 -4.65 -7.37
C ARG A 112 7.87 -5.06 -6.92
N GLN A 113 8.82 -4.13 -6.90
CA GLN A 113 10.17 -4.39 -6.42
C GLN A 113 10.17 -4.75 -4.92
N GLU A 114 9.35 -4.07 -4.13
CA GLU A 114 9.26 -4.31 -2.70
C GLU A 114 8.63 -5.65 -2.35
N TYR A 115 7.48 -6.00 -2.97
CA TYR A 115 6.87 -7.30 -2.67
C TYR A 115 7.72 -8.48 -3.12
N ARG A 116 8.41 -8.38 -4.28
CA ARG A 116 9.33 -9.42 -4.73
C ARG A 116 10.52 -9.60 -3.80
N ARG A 117 11.09 -8.49 -3.32
CA ARG A 117 12.12 -8.55 -2.29
C ARG A 117 11.63 -9.25 -1.03
N THR A 118 10.42 -8.94 -0.59
CA THR A 118 9.80 -9.55 0.59
C THR A 118 9.57 -11.06 0.38
N LEU A 119 9.10 -11.48 -0.79
CA LEU A 119 8.94 -12.91 -1.11
C LEU A 119 10.27 -13.66 -1.06
N ARG A 120 11.37 -13.09 -1.58
CA ARG A 120 12.71 -13.70 -1.46
C ARG A 120 13.14 -13.85 -0.01
N GLN A 121 12.92 -12.84 0.82
CA GLN A 121 13.24 -12.91 2.25
C GLN A 121 12.41 -13.98 2.98
N ILE A 122 11.13 -14.09 2.64
CA ILE A 122 10.26 -15.14 3.19
C ILE A 122 10.77 -16.53 2.74
N ASN A 123 11.09 -16.70 1.47
CA ASN A 123 11.61 -17.95 0.96
C ASN A 123 12.92 -18.36 1.65
N GLU A 124 13.87 -17.44 1.77
CA GLU A 124 15.13 -17.67 2.49
C GLU A 124 14.87 -18.08 3.96
N ALA A 125 13.95 -17.37 4.64
CA ALA A 125 13.59 -17.71 6.02
C ALA A 125 12.96 -19.09 6.14
N LEU A 126 12.14 -19.50 5.16
CA LEU A 126 11.57 -20.85 5.11
C LEU A 126 12.63 -21.93 4.87
N GLU A 127 13.55 -21.69 3.92
CA GLU A 127 14.61 -22.64 3.58
C GLU A 127 15.62 -22.83 4.72
N THR A 128 15.97 -21.74 5.41
CA THR A 128 16.96 -21.74 6.49
C THR A 128 16.36 -21.97 7.86
N ASN A 129 15.03 -21.94 7.99
CA ASN A 129 14.31 -21.89 9.26
C ASN A 129 14.81 -20.78 10.21
N ASN A 130 15.28 -19.67 9.65
CA ASN A 130 15.77 -18.50 10.37
C ASN A 130 14.85 -17.30 10.13
N TRP A 131 14.16 -16.87 11.15
CA TRP A 131 13.24 -15.74 11.14
C TRP A 131 13.80 -14.61 12.02
N PRO A 132 14.66 -13.74 11.47
CA PRO A 132 15.32 -12.71 12.25
C PRO A 132 14.30 -11.71 12.79
N ALA A 133 14.49 -11.30 14.06
CA ALA A 133 13.72 -10.20 14.61
C ALA A 133 14.08 -8.88 13.89
N PRO A 134 13.15 -7.91 13.78
CA PRO A 134 13.41 -6.61 13.16
C PRO A 134 14.55 -5.84 13.85
N ILE A 135 14.68 -6.01 15.17
CA ILE A 135 15.73 -5.43 16.00
C ILE A 135 16.35 -6.57 16.82
N THR A 136 17.59 -6.89 16.55
CA THR A 136 18.33 -8.01 17.18
C THR A 136 19.24 -7.55 18.32
N GLU A 137 19.58 -6.27 18.36
CA GLU A 137 20.48 -5.69 19.36
C GLU A 137 19.85 -4.43 19.95
N SER A 138 20.23 -4.11 21.19
CA SER A 138 19.86 -2.82 21.77
C SER A 138 20.58 -1.67 21.06
N TYR A 139 19.91 -0.58 20.84
CA TYR A 139 20.49 0.63 20.25
C TYR A 139 20.15 1.86 21.07
N THR A 140 20.92 2.93 20.88
CA THR A 140 20.62 4.25 21.42
C THR A 140 19.76 5.00 20.41
N ASP A 141 18.57 5.42 20.82
CA ASP A 141 17.71 6.26 20.00
C ASP A 141 18.23 7.71 20.02
N GLU A 142 18.46 8.28 18.87
CA GLU A 142 19.01 9.61 18.70
C GLU A 142 17.97 10.55 18.04
N LEU A 143 18.10 11.84 18.31
CA LEU A 143 17.25 12.84 17.69
C LEU A 143 17.51 12.87 16.18
N ASN A 144 16.44 12.82 15.40
CA ASN A 144 16.51 13.04 13.96
C ASN A 144 16.57 14.55 13.63
N ASP A 145 16.78 14.91 12.36
CA ASP A 145 16.89 16.30 11.89
C ASP A 145 15.68 17.18 12.25
N PHE A 146 14.50 16.61 12.33
CA PHE A 146 13.28 17.34 12.72
C PHE A 146 13.32 17.66 14.22
N ASP A 147 13.71 16.69 15.04
CA ASP A 147 13.80 16.85 16.48
C ASP A 147 14.93 17.81 16.86
N LEU A 148 16.06 17.77 16.16
CA LEU A 148 17.16 18.71 16.33
C LEU A 148 16.72 20.16 16.05
N ARG A 149 16.01 20.40 14.95
CA ARG A 149 15.44 21.73 14.64
C ARG A 149 14.45 22.20 15.71
N ARG A 150 13.66 21.27 16.26
CA ARG A 150 12.73 21.56 17.34
C ARG A 150 13.48 21.92 18.63
N LEU A 151 14.55 21.19 18.95
CA LEU A 151 15.40 21.48 20.11
C LEU A 151 16.06 22.85 19.98
N GLU A 152 16.61 23.19 18.82
CA GLU A 152 17.18 24.51 18.52
C GLU A 152 16.16 25.64 18.73
N ALA A 153 14.92 25.45 18.22
CA ALA A 153 13.84 26.43 18.36
C ALA A 153 13.41 26.65 19.81
N LEU A 154 13.63 25.69 20.71
CA LEU A 154 13.33 25.81 22.15
C LEU A 154 14.47 26.43 22.94
N SER A 155 15.65 26.60 22.36
CA SER A 155 16.86 27.14 23.00
C SER A 155 16.98 28.67 22.84
N ILE A 156 15.99 29.35 22.22
CA ILE A 156 15.84 30.80 22.08
C ILE A 156 14.82 31.30 23.10
#